data_3feef4a70f2ef8a60a24eda23b40559c
#
_entry.id   3feef4a70f2ef8a60a24eda23b40559c
#
_cell.length_a   1.000
_cell.length_b   1.000
_cell.length_c   1.000
_cell.angle_alpha   90.00
_cell.angle_beta   90.00
_cell.angle_gamma   90.00
#
_symmetry.space_group_name_H-M   'P 1'
#
loop_
_entity.id
_entity.type
_entity.pdbx_description
1 polymer ?
#
loop_
_entity_poly.entity_id
_entity_poly.type
_entity_poly.pdbx_seq_one_letter_code
_entity_poly.pdbx_strand_id
1 'polypeptide(L)'
;NGCMYMNDAQGSSGINETKFWTYFGDPSVPIRTAPPSEISATHEDVIIIGAGEYLVNTGTQGDLVALSKDGELLASGYTDRFGSANINLGDAAAEPGELDLVITGFNYYPYETTIMVLSPEGAYVLVNSSSISAGFDNIIEYGESVGLTLTLENVGNNVANDIIVDISTEDPYITVTS
;
A
#
# COMPACT_ATOMS: atom_id res chain seq x y z
N ASN A 1 -27.33 8.59 -8.31
CA ASN A 1 -27.23 8.91 -9.76
C ASN A 1 -28.48 8.47 -10.54
N GLY A 2 -29.07 7.25 -10.30
CA GLY A 2 -30.22 6.75 -11.06
C GLY A 2 -31.45 7.66 -11.01
N CYS A 3 -31.82 8.16 -9.83
CA CYS A 3 -32.93 9.10 -9.68
C CYS A 3 -32.67 10.43 -10.41
N MET A 4 -31.44 10.93 -10.37
CA MET A 4 -31.06 12.16 -11.09
C MET A 4 -31.19 11.97 -12.60
N TYR A 5 -30.66 10.86 -13.13
CA TYR A 5 -30.79 10.54 -14.55
C TYR A 5 -32.27 10.39 -14.99
N MET A 6 -33.09 9.73 -14.16
CA MET A 6 -34.52 9.60 -14.43
C MET A 6 -35.22 10.96 -14.44
N ASN A 7 -34.88 11.87 -13.53
CA ASN A 7 -35.43 13.24 -13.50
C ASN A 7 -35.05 14.02 -14.75
N ASP A 8 -33.78 13.91 -15.17
CA ASP A 8 -33.28 14.60 -16.37
C ASP A 8 -33.94 14.05 -17.65
N ALA A 9 -34.11 12.73 -17.74
CA ALA A 9 -34.68 12.06 -18.93
C ALA A 9 -36.20 12.17 -19.03
N GLN A 10 -36.92 12.21 -17.89
CA GLN A 10 -38.40 12.14 -17.84
C GLN A 10 -39.07 13.40 -17.28
N GLY A 11 -38.27 14.40 -16.91
CA GLY A 11 -38.79 15.68 -16.41
C GLY A 11 -39.75 15.53 -15.22
N SER A 12 -40.94 16.17 -15.31
CA SER A 12 -41.91 16.18 -14.20
C SER A 12 -42.38 14.78 -13.79
N SER A 13 -42.44 13.82 -14.73
CA SER A 13 -42.81 12.44 -14.42
C SER A 13 -41.74 11.78 -13.62
N GLY A 14 -40.43 11.93 -13.98
CA GLY A 14 -39.32 11.42 -13.24
C GLY A 14 -39.25 11.98 -11.83
N ILE A 15 -39.44 13.27 -11.65
CA ILE A 15 -39.50 13.93 -10.34
C ILE A 15 -40.62 13.36 -9.47
N ASN A 16 -41.81 13.13 -10.02
CA ASN A 16 -42.91 12.54 -9.27
C ASN A 16 -42.63 11.11 -8.82
N GLU A 17 -42.06 10.28 -9.70
CA GLU A 17 -41.66 8.91 -9.36
C GLU A 17 -40.58 8.91 -8.27
N THR A 18 -39.57 9.77 -8.36
CA THR A 18 -38.50 9.88 -7.36
C THR A 18 -39.03 10.19 -5.95
N LYS A 19 -40.13 10.87 -5.80
CA LYS A 19 -40.75 11.18 -4.49
C LYS A 19 -41.26 9.95 -3.76
N PHE A 20 -41.53 8.86 -4.46
CA PHE A 20 -42.01 7.61 -3.87
C PHE A 20 -40.90 6.66 -3.54
N TRP A 21 -39.66 6.97 -3.95
CA TRP A 21 -38.51 6.09 -3.70
C TRP A 21 -37.88 6.43 -2.36
N THR A 22 -37.76 5.44 -1.51
CA THR A 22 -37.02 5.53 -0.27
C THR A 22 -35.83 4.58 -0.34
N TYR A 23 -34.65 5.13 -0.14
CA TYR A 23 -33.42 4.34 -0.07
C TYR A 23 -33.21 3.83 1.36
N PHE A 24 -33.09 2.51 1.51
CA PHE A 24 -32.75 1.88 2.77
C PHE A 24 -31.35 1.28 2.66
N GLY A 25 -30.45 1.67 3.53
CA GLY A 25 -29.09 1.19 3.59
C GLY A 25 -28.06 2.29 3.36
N ASP A 26 -26.81 1.88 3.24
CA ASP A 26 -25.69 2.77 2.96
C ASP A 26 -25.55 2.99 1.44
N PRO A 27 -25.67 4.24 0.95
CA PRO A 27 -25.55 4.54 -0.47
C PRO A 27 -24.14 4.34 -1.03
N SER A 28 -23.13 4.16 -0.19
CA SER A 28 -21.75 3.86 -0.61
C SER A 28 -21.54 2.38 -0.93
N VAL A 29 -22.44 1.51 -0.49
CA VAL A 29 -22.33 0.07 -0.74
C VAL A 29 -22.82 -0.27 -2.15
N PRO A 30 -21.97 -0.86 -3.01
CA PRO A 30 -22.38 -1.29 -4.35
C PRO A 30 -23.42 -2.41 -4.28
N ILE A 31 -24.50 -2.27 -5.07
CA ILE A 31 -25.50 -3.34 -5.22
C ILE A 31 -24.90 -4.44 -6.09
N ARG A 32 -24.87 -5.67 -5.58
CA ARG A 32 -24.45 -6.82 -6.37
C ARG A 32 -25.45 -7.11 -7.48
N THR A 33 -24.96 -7.35 -8.69
CA THR A 33 -25.79 -7.54 -9.90
C THR A 33 -25.81 -8.98 -10.38
N ALA A 34 -25.00 -9.86 -9.76
CA ALA A 34 -24.94 -11.29 -10.06
C ALA A 34 -24.64 -12.09 -8.77
N PRO A 35 -24.91 -13.40 -8.74
CA PRO A 35 -24.35 -14.27 -7.72
C PRO A 35 -22.83 -14.10 -7.68
N PRO A 36 -22.23 -14.00 -6.48
CA PRO A 36 -20.79 -13.81 -6.37
C PRO A 36 -20.02 -15.06 -6.84
N SER A 37 -18.87 -14.82 -7.45
CA SER A 37 -17.91 -15.85 -7.87
C SER A 37 -16.67 -15.81 -6.97
N GLU A 38 -15.84 -16.84 -7.00
CA GLU A 38 -14.56 -16.87 -6.31
C GLU A 38 -13.53 -16.00 -7.06
N ILE A 39 -12.67 -15.30 -6.31
CA ILE A 39 -11.49 -14.63 -6.86
C ILE A 39 -10.38 -15.68 -7.04
N SER A 40 -9.77 -15.72 -8.23
CA SER A 40 -8.55 -16.47 -8.45
C SER A 40 -7.38 -15.51 -8.37
N ALA A 41 -6.58 -15.59 -7.31
CA ALA A 41 -5.43 -14.74 -7.12
C ALA A 41 -4.11 -15.51 -7.30
N THR A 42 -3.13 -14.84 -7.87
CA THR A 42 -1.73 -15.30 -7.94
C THR A 42 -0.87 -14.30 -7.21
N HIS A 43 -0.10 -14.77 -6.25
CA HIS A 43 0.81 -13.98 -5.42
C HIS A 43 1.89 -14.90 -4.82
N GLU A 44 2.92 -14.31 -4.24
CA GLU A 44 3.90 -15.04 -3.44
C GLU A 44 3.38 -15.21 -2.00
N ASP A 45 3.69 -16.35 -1.37
CA ASP A 45 3.28 -16.65 0.01
C ASP A 45 4.25 -16.06 1.06
N VAL A 46 5.36 -15.52 0.60
CA VAL A 46 6.43 -15.00 1.45
C VAL A 46 6.87 -13.62 0.96
N ILE A 47 7.05 -12.71 1.90
CA ILE A 47 7.69 -11.40 1.71
C ILE A 47 9.00 -11.41 2.50
N ILE A 48 10.08 -10.93 1.91
CA ILE A 48 11.34 -10.73 2.64
C ILE A 48 11.36 -9.31 3.21
N ILE A 49 11.78 -9.16 4.45
CA ILE A 49 11.95 -7.84 5.10
C ILE A 49 12.75 -6.91 4.19
N GLY A 50 12.27 -5.69 4.03
CA GLY A 50 12.86 -4.69 3.16
C GLY A 50 12.44 -4.79 1.70
N ALA A 51 11.52 -5.70 1.34
CA ALA A 51 10.87 -5.67 0.04
C ALA A 51 10.05 -4.38 -0.10
N GLY A 52 10.27 -3.61 -1.15
CA GLY A 52 9.55 -2.34 -1.38
C GLY A 52 8.15 -2.54 -1.94
N GLU A 53 7.92 -3.64 -2.65
CA GLU A 53 6.69 -3.88 -3.41
C GLU A 53 6.26 -5.35 -3.32
N TYR A 54 4.94 -5.56 -3.42
CA TYR A 54 4.32 -6.87 -3.45
C TYR A 54 3.32 -6.96 -4.60
N LEU A 55 3.53 -7.93 -5.49
CA LEU A 55 2.71 -8.10 -6.69
C LEU A 55 1.60 -9.13 -6.46
N VAL A 56 0.37 -8.74 -6.77
CA VAL A 56 -0.81 -9.61 -6.77
C VAL A 56 -1.49 -9.51 -8.13
N ASN A 57 -1.92 -10.62 -8.70
CA ASN A 57 -2.70 -10.65 -9.94
C ASN A 57 -4.00 -11.43 -9.73
N THR A 58 -5.14 -10.81 -10.07
CA THR A 58 -6.47 -11.42 -10.04
C THR A 58 -7.06 -11.62 -11.43
N GLY A 59 -6.42 -11.08 -12.46
CA GLY A 59 -6.94 -11.06 -13.83
C GLY A 59 -8.14 -10.13 -14.04
N THR A 60 -8.59 -9.41 -12.98
CA THR A 60 -9.76 -8.52 -13.01
C THR A 60 -9.35 -7.11 -12.63
N GLN A 61 -9.79 -6.10 -13.38
CA GLN A 61 -9.55 -4.69 -13.08
C GLN A 61 -10.42 -4.22 -11.92
N GLY A 62 -9.83 -3.44 -11.02
CA GLY A 62 -10.54 -2.71 -9.96
C GLY A 62 -10.79 -3.52 -8.70
N ASP A 63 -10.21 -4.70 -8.56
CA ASP A 63 -10.19 -5.42 -7.29
C ASP A 63 -9.30 -4.68 -6.29
N LEU A 64 -9.76 -4.56 -5.05
CA LEU A 64 -8.98 -3.99 -3.95
C LEU A 64 -8.17 -5.09 -3.27
N VAL A 65 -6.87 -4.92 -3.25
CA VAL A 65 -5.92 -5.76 -2.50
C VAL A 65 -5.50 -5.03 -1.25
N ALA A 66 -5.57 -5.68 -0.11
CA ALA A 66 -5.21 -5.11 1.19
C ALA A 66 -4.35 -6.09 1.99
N LEU A 67 -3.32 -5.55 2.64
CA LEU A 67 -2.48 -6.23 3.61
C LEU A 67 -2.75 -5.62 4.99
N SER A 68 -3.03 -6.47 5.97
CA SER A 68 -3.27 -6.05 7.34
C SER A 68 -2.57 -6.95 8.35
N LYS A 69 -2.39 -6.44 9.57
CA LYS A 69 -1.85 -7.19 10.71
C LYS A 69 -2.61 -6.77 11.95
N ASP A 70 -3.06 -7.74 12.74
CA ASP A 70 -3.78 -7.50 13.99
C ASP A 70 -5.00 -6.55 13.85
N GLY A 71 -5.64 -6.55 12.66
CA GLY A 71 -6.78 -5.70 12.35
C GLY A 71 -6.42 -4.27 11.90
N GLU A 72 -5.13 -3.93 11.77
CA GLU A 72 -4.66 -2.66 11.24
C GLU A 72 -4.30 -2.81 9.76
N LEU A 73 -4.81 -1.90 8.92
CA LEU A 73 -4.46 -1.84 7.49
C LEU A 73 -3.06 -1.26 7.33
N LEU A 74 -2.15 -2.02 6.74
CA LEU A 74 -0.77 -1.62 6.53
C LEU A 74 -0.51 -1.09 5.11
N ALA A 75 -1.05 -1.78 4.11
CA ALA A 75 -0.88 -1.40 2.71
C ALA A 75 -2.09 -1.83 1.87
N SER A 76 -2.40 -1.08 0.81
CA SER A 76 -3.47 -1.46 -0.12
C SER A 76 -3.28 -0.84 -1.50
N GLY A 77 -3.93 -1.44 -2.49
CA GLY A 77 -3.96 -0.92 -3.86
C GLY A 77 -5.03 -1.58 -4.70
N TYR A 78 -5.34 -0.97 -5.83
CA TYR A 78 -6.30 -1.53 -6.79
C TYR A 78 -5.57 -2.20 -7.94
N THR A 79 -6.16 -3.28 -8.45
CA THR A 79 -5.69 -3.91 -9.67
C THR A 79 -5.93 -3.01 -10.88
N ASP A 80 -4.94 -2.97 -11.74
CA ASP A 80 -4.95 -2.22 -13.00
C ASP A 80 -5.83 -2.91 -14.09
N ARG A 81 -5.79 -2.36 -15.31
CA ARG A 81 -6.52 -2.93 -16.46
C ARG A 81 -6.13 -4.35 -16.85
N PHE A 82 -5.00 -4.85 -16.36
CA PHE A 82 -4.51 -6.20 -16.59
C PHE A 82 -4.79 -7.14 -15.41
N GLY A 83 -5.48 -6.63 -14.37
CA GLY A 83 -5.77 -7.37 -13.15
C GLY A 83 -4.58 -7.48 -12.19
N SER A 84 -3.56 -6.65 -12.35
CA SER A 84 -2.36 -6.64 -11.50
C SER A 84 -2.37 -5.45 -10.54
N ALA A 85 -2.05 -5.70 -9.28
CA ALA A 85 -1.79 -4.69 -8.27
C ALA A 85 -0.33 -4.79 -7.80
N ASN A 86 0.40 -3.70 -7.88
CA ASN A 86 1.72 -3.58 -7.27
C ASN A 86 1.57 -2.76 -5.99
N ILE A 87 1.61 -3.44 -4.84
CA ILE A 87 1.37 -2.84 -3.53
C ILE A 87 2.69 -2.32 -2.98
N ASN A 88 2.76 -1.02 -2.74
CA ASN A 88 3.89 -0.45 -2.02
C ASN A 88 3.79 -0.86 -0.55
N LEU A 89 4.77 -1.60 -0.08
CA LEU A 89 4.76 -2.17 1.27
C LEU A 89 5.10 -1.13 2.35
N GLY A 90 5.93 -0.13 2.04
CA GLY A 90 6.37 0.80 3.06
C GLY A 90 6.88 0.06 4.30
N ASP A 91 6.29 0.37 5.45
CA ASP A 91 6.62 -0.27 6.73
C ASP A 91 5.90 -1.62 6.95
N ALA A 92 5.02 -2.06 6.05
CA ALA A 92 4.26 -3.31 6.20
C ALA A 92 5.15 -4.56 6.26
N ALA A 93 6.33 -4.51 5.66
CA ALA A 93 7.32 -5.59 5.69
C ALA A 93 8.57 -5.22 6.53
N ALA A 94 8.44 -4.37 7.55
CA ALA A 94 9.56 -3.96 8.40
C ALA A 94 9.94 -5.02 9.44
N GLU A 95 8.97 -5.82 9.90
CA GLU A 95 9.18 -6.83 10.94
C GLU A 95 8.71 -8.22 10.49
N PRO A 96 9.37 -9.30 10.97
CA PRO A 96 8.93 -10.66 10.71
C PRO A 96 7.52 -10.91 11.29
N GLY A 97 6.79 -11.79 10.66
CA GLY A 97 5.48 -12.20 11.16
C GLY A 97 4.49 -12.54 10.05
N GLU A 98 3.25 -12.70 10.43
CA GLU A 98 2.15 -13.04 9.54
C GLU A 98 1.35 -11.79 9.19
N LEU A 99 1.02 -11.64 7.92
CA LEU A 99 0.12 -10.61 7.41
C LEU A 99 -1.12 -11.26 6.82
N ASP A 100 -2.26 -10.65 7.03
CA ASP A 100 -3.51 -11.03 6.34
C ASP A 100 -3.53 -10.36 4.95
N LEU A 101 -3.71 -11.15 3.90
CA LEU A 101 -4.03 -10.70 2.56
C LEU A 101 -5.51 -10.86 2.30
N VAL A 102 -6.18 -9.75 2.04
CA VAL A 102 -7.59 -9.73 1.69
C VAL A 102 -7.76 -9.07 0.31
N ILE A 103 -8.48 -9.75 -0.58
CA ILE A 103 -8.81 -9.20 -1.90
C ILE A 103 -10.32 -9.16 -2.05
N THR A 104 -10.85 -8.00 -2.43
CA THR A 104 -12.28 -7.81 -2.66
C THR A 104 -12.54 -7.25 -4.04
N GLY A 105 -13.59 -7.74 -4.69
CA GLY A 105 -14.00 -7.31 -6.02
C GLY A 105 -15.51 -7.26 -6.17
N PHE A 106 -15.98 -6.57 -7.21
CA PHE A 106 -17.39 -6.46 -7.49
C PHE A 106 -17.96 -7.79 -7.98
N ASN A 107 -19.02 -8.30 -7.33
CA ASN A 107 -19.62 -9.61 -7.57
C ASN A 107 -18.71 -10.81 -7.27
N TYR A 108 -17.72 -10.64 -6.40
CA TYR A 108 -16.88 -11.73 -5.90
C TYR A 108 -17.06 -11.96 -4.40
N TYR A 109 -16.80 -13.18 -3.95
CA TYR A 109 -16.51 -13.46 -2.54
C TYR A 109 -15.13 -12.89 -2.22
N PRO A 110 -14.91 -12.38 -1.00
CA PRO A 110 -13.58 -12.01 -0.56
C PRO A 110 -12.61 -13.21 -0.67
N TYR A 111 -11.42 -12.96 -1.19
CA TYR A 111 -10.31 -13.89 -1.10
C TYR A 111 -9.51 -13.53 0.14
N GLU A 112 -9.26 -14.50 1.01
CA GLU A 112 -8.56 -14.28 2.28
C GLU A 112 -7.49 -15.34 2.44
N THR A 113 -6.27 -14.92 2.76
CA THR A 113 -5.14 -15.80 3.06
C THR A 113 -4.12 -15.07 3.92
N THR A 114 -3.10 -15.79 4.39
CA THR A 114 -1.99 -15.21 5.13
C THR A 114 -0.69 -15.28 4.36
N ILE A 115 0.20 -14.33 4.60
CA ILE A 115 1.51 -14.20 3.98
C ILE A 115 2.54 -14.09 5.11
N MET A 116 3.66 -14.80 4.97
CA MET A 116 4.75 -14.73 5.94
C MET A 116 5.75 -13.66 5.56
N VAL A 117 6.04 -12.74 6.47
CA VAL A 117 7.20 -11.84 6.38
C VAL A 117 8.38 -12.52 7.08
N LEU A 118 9.44 -12.78 6.34
CA LEU A 118 10.61 -13.47 6.83
C LEU A 118 11.85 -12.58 6.80
N SER A 119 12.71 -12.74 7.80
CA SER A 119 14.04 -12.14 7.77
C SER A 119 14.88 -12.82 6.68
N PRO A 120 15.66 -12.05 5.91
CA PRO A 120 16.59 -12.63 4.95
C PRO A 120 17.64 -13.50 5.64
N GLU A 121 18.10 -14.53 4.95
CA GLU A 121 19.22 -15.33 5.44
C GLU A 121 20.54 -14.53 5.37
N GLY A 122 21.36 -14.65 6.40
CA GLY A 122 22.62 -13.93 6.50
C GLY A 122 22.54 -12.62 7.27
N ALA A 123 23.52 -11.75 7.08
CA ALA A 123 23.50 -10.38 7.56
C ALA A 123 22.76 -9.51 6.52
N TYR A 124 21.77 -8.77 6.96
CA TYR A 124 21.02 -7.86 6.09
C TYR A 124 20.76 -6.55 6.83
N VAL A 125 21.46 -5.50 6.41
CA VAL A 125 21.44 -4.20 7.08
C VAL A 125 20.61 -3.22 6.29
N LEU A 126 19.67 -2.59 6.97
CA LEU A 126 18.79 -1.54 6.43
C LEU A 126 19.07 -0.21 7.12
N VAL A 127 18.68 0.89 6.48
CA VAL A 127 18.57 2.19 7.12
C VAL A 127 17.22 2.25 7.82
N ASN A 128 17.21 2.15 9.14
CA ASN A 128 16.00 2.20 9.95
C ASN A 128 15.46 3.63 10.07
N SER A 129 16.35 4.60 10.26
CA SER A 129 15.95 6.00 10.30
C SER A 129 17.07 6.92 9.86
N SER A 130 16.69 8.11 9.41
CA SER A 130 17.62 9.19 9.11
C SER A 130 17.18 10.48 9.79
N SER A 131 18.14 11.29 10.23
CA SER A 131 17.88 12.62 10.75
C SER A 131 18.92 13.61 10.25
N ILE A 132 18.49 14.84 10.06
CA ILE A 132 19.36 15.95 9.64
C ILE A 132 19.43 16.93 10.79
N SER A 133 20.63 17.39 11.13
CA SER A 133 20.82 18.53 12.03
C SER A 133 21.30 19.73 11.22
N ALA A 134 20.42 20.72 11.05
CA ALA A 134 20.65 21.96 10.34
C ALA A 134 20.47 23.14 11.31
N GLY A 135 21.50 23.95 11.48
CA GLY A 135 21.46 25.19 12.25
C GLY A 135 20.67 25.17 13.57
N PHE A 136 19.95 26.27 13.84
CA PHE A 136 19.11 26.42 15.04
C PHE A 136 17.64 26.06 14.83
N ASP A 137 17.18 26.02 13.59
CA ASP A 137 15.75 25.84 13.23
C ASP A 137 15.45 24.53 12.46
N ASN A 138 16.47 23.69 12.19
CA ASN A 138 16.40 22.48 11.37
C ASN A 138 15.91 22.71 9.92
N ILE A 139 16.06 23.93 9.40
CA ILE A 139 15.83 24.27 8.01
C ILE A 139 17.17 24.34 7.31
N ILE A 140 17.33 23.63 6.20
CA ILE A 140 18.55 23.67 5.41
C ILE A 140 18.53 24.91 4.54
N GLU A 141 19.54 25.78 4.73
CA GLU A 141 19.72 26.99 3.94
C GLU A 141 20.89 26.86 2.96
N TYR A 142 20.89 27.74 1.94
CA TYR A 142 21.95 27.76 0.93
C TYR A 142 23.32 28.05 1.56
N GLY A 143 24.29 27.19 1.28
CA GLY A 143 25.66 27.31 1.80
C GLY A 143 25.86 26.80 3.23
N GLU A 144 24.84 26.19 3.82
CA GLU A 144 24.95 25.58 5.13
C GLU A 144 25.56 24.18 5.07
N SER A 145 26.34 23.83 6.10
CA SER A 145 26.81 22.46 6.32
C SER A 145 25.92 21.79 7.37
N VAL A 146 25.32 20.67 6.98
CA VAL A 146 24.39 19.94 7.84
C VAL A 146 24.94 18.55 8.17
N GLY A 147 24.64 18.07 9.36
CA GLY A 147 24.96 16.71 9.76
C GLY A 147 23.83 15.75 9.38
N LEU A 148 24.16 14.68 8.64
CA LEU A 148 23.25 13.57 8.40
C LEU A 148 23.59 12.43 9.36
N THR A 149 22.61 12.00 10.14
CA THR A 149 22.72 10.82 11.01
C THR A 149 21.84 9.71 10.44
N LEU A 150 22.43 8.55 10.21
CA LEU A 150 21.73 7.33 9.80
C LEU A 150 21.73 6.32 10.94
N THR A 151 20.58 5.76 11.25
CA THR A 151 20.47 4.61 12.16
C THR A 151 20.33 3.36 11.30
N LEU A 152 21.26 2.45 11.44
CA LEU A 152 21.28 1.16 10.74
C LEU A 152 20.73 0.08 11.65
N GLU A 153 19.97 -0.84 11.08
CA GLU A 153 19.43 -2.02 11.74
C GLU A 153 19.79 -3.27 10.94
N ASN A 154 20.28 -4.30 11.61
CA ASN A 154 20.51 -5.59 11.00
C ASN A 154 19.28 -6.48 11.23
N VAL A 155 18.42 -6.59 10.21
CA VAL A 155 17.20 -7.43 10.22
C VAL A 155 17.46 -8.86 9.74
N GLY A 156 18.69 -9.18 9.36
CA GLY A 156 19.12 -10.54 9.03
C GLY A 156 19.33 -11.41 10.28
N ASN A 157 19.47 -12.71 10.06
CA ASN A 157 19.64 -13.69 11.13
C ASN A 157 21.11 -13.94 11.54
N ASN A 158 22.06 -13.31 10.86
CA ASN A 158 23.49 -13.39 11.18
C ASN A 158 24.07 -12.02 11.55
N VAL A 159 25.17 -12.03 12.31
CA VAL A 159 25.87 -10.80 12.68
C VAL A 159 26.45 -10.12 11.44
N ALA A 160 26.18 -8.82 11.28
CA ALA A 160 26.82 -7.98 10.28
C ALA A 160 28.15 -7.44 10.82
N ASN A 161 29.23 -7.68 10.09
CA ASN A 161 30.56 -7.17 10.41
C ASN A 161 31.03 -6.26 9.27
N ASP A 162 31.94 -5.33 9.58
CA ASP A 162 32.63 -4.47 8.60
C ASP A 162 31.65 -3.71 7.68
N ILE A 163 30.60 -3.13 8.27
CA ILE A 163 29.58 -2.38 7.54
C ILE A 163 30.20 -1.11 6.96
N ILE A 164 30.10 -0.93 5.65
CA ILE A 164 30.50 0.28 4.93
C ILE A 164 29.23 0.96 4.43
N VAL A 165 29.12 2.26 4.67
CA VAL A 165 28.00 3.10 4.17
C VAL A 165 28.58 4.11 3.20
N ASP A 166 28.15 4.03 1.95
CA ASP A 166 28.45 5.02 0.92
C ASP A 166 27.26 5.94 0.74
N ILE A 167 27.51 7.25 0.79
CA ILE A 167 26.48 8.27 0.59
C ILE A 167 26.82 9.05 -0.66
N SER A 168 25.88 9.14 -1.58
CA SER A 168 25.99 9.92 -2.80
C SER A 168 24.75 10.74 -3.08
N THR A 169 24.88 11.77 -3.89
CA THR A 169 23.75 12.59 -4.34
C THR A 169 23.89 12.90 -5.84
N GLU A 170 22.76 12.93 -6.53
CA GLU A 170 22.69 13.42 -7.91
C GLU A 170 22.24 14.89 -7.99
N ASP A 171 21.90 15.49 -6.85
CA ASP A 171 21.50 16.90 -6.78
C ASP A 171 22.71 17.81 -6.97
N PRO A 172 22.71 18.72 -7.97
CA PRO A 172 23.85 19.61 -8.26
C PRO A 172 24.11 20.66 -7.17
N TYR A 173 23.19 20.86 -6.25
CA TYR A 173 23.31 21.86 -5.16
C TYR A 173 23.76 21.23 -3.83
N ILE A 174 23.90 19.92 -3.76
CA ILE A 174 24.31 19.20 -2.57
C ILE A 174 25.70 18.60 -2.79
N THR A 175 26.59 18.79 -1.84
CA THR A 175 27.91 18.16 -1.82
C THR A 175 28.03 17.31 -0.56
N VAL A 176 28.30 16.02 -0.73
CA VAL A 176 28.59 15.12 0.39
C VAL A 176 30.05 15.33 0.78
N THR A 177 30.29 15.65 2.04
CA THR A 177 31.63 15.77 2.64
C THR A 177 31.76 14.73 3.74
N SER A 178 32.85 13.95 3.74
CA SER A 178 33.17 12.96 4.79
C SER A 178 33.98 13.60 5.91
#